data_fe863a76b1e6ac7b71e6bd681bf734fd
#
_entry.id   fe863a76b1e6ac7b71e6bd681bf734fd
#
_cell.length_a   1.000
_cell.length_b   1.000
_cell.length_c   1.000
_cell.angle_alpha   90.00
_cell.angle_beta   90.00
_cell.angle_gamma   90.00
#
_symmetry.space_group_name_H-M   'P 1'
#
loop_
_entity.id
_entity.type
_entity.pdbx_description
1 polymer ?
#
loop_
_entity_poly.entity_id
_entity_poly.type
_entity_poly.pdbx_seq_one_letter_code
_entity_poly.pdbx_strand_id
1 'polypeptide(L)'
;MRDLFAGDATRFERFSCAADGLLLDYSKQRITSSAMAELLALADEAGLKDGIAAMLSGEPVNFTENRAALHCAARMFELTPAAARAEIAATRKRLDTFVAQVHAGEFVGATGQPIRHVVHLGIGGSDLGPRLLAEAFSPSQPTRLELSFAANVDDTEIRAILDRANPAETLFIVASKSFSTAETLFNARAARAWLAAALGADADHSRHFVAISNNVAAAVAFGIAEDTTFPMPEWIGGRFSVWSAIGLPLMLAFGTEVFDDFLAGGRSMDTHFASAPFAANLPVITALLGIWNATFLGLDGHAVLPYSHRLRSLPAYLQQLEMESNGKSVDHQGQPVSWQTAPIIFGGPGTVGQHAYHQLFYQGTRKVAFDFVLPICATPSATDRSLFGNALAQSAALMLGRTLDEARAELRARGID
;
A
#
# COMPACT_ATOMS: atom_id res chain seq x y z
N MET A 1 -16.72 -21.05 -15.33
CA MET A 1 -17.47 -20.24 -14.35
C MET A 1 -18.98 -20.43 -14.49
N ARG A 2 -19.55 -20.35 -15.70
CA ARG A 2 -21.00 -20.58 -15.92
C ARG A 2 -21.46 -21.85 -15.23
N ASP A 3 -20.80 -22.98 -15.47
CA ASP A 3 -21.18 -24.27 -14.90
C ASP A 3 -21.08 -24.33 -13.38
N LEU A 4 -20.07 -23.65 -12.79
CA LEU A 4 -19.92 -23.58 -11.35
C LEU A 4 -21.07 -22.81 -10.67
N PHE A 5 -21.58 -21.76 -11.31
CA PHE A 5 -22.75 -21.03 -10.79
C PHE A 5 -24.06 -21.74 -11.12
N ALA A 6 -24.17 -22.39 -12.26
CA ALA A 6 -25.37 -23.18 -12.64
C ALA A 6 -25.55 -24.40 -11.73
N GLY A 7 -24.45 -24.98 -11.26
CA GLY A 7 -24.45 -26.14 -10.35
C GLY A 7 -24.55 -25.82 -8.88
N ASP A 8 -24.46 -24.54 -8.47
CA ASP A 8 -24.43 -24.14 -7.05
C ASP A 8 -25.07 -22.75 -6.87
N ALA A 9 -26.34 -22.74 -6.52
CA ALA A 9 -27.10 -21.52 -6.27
C ALA A 9 -26.62 -20.77 -5.01
N THR A 10 -25.93 -21.45 -4.10
CA THR A 10 -25.38 -20.89 -2.84
C THR A 10 -23.90 -20.53 -2.95
N ARG A 11 -23.37 -20.48 -4.20
CA ARG A 11 -21.94 -20.28 -4.41
C ARG A 11 -21.41 -18.98 -3.81
N PHE A 12 -22.18 -17.90 -3.86
CA PHE A 12 -21.78 -16.63 -3.24
C PHE A 12 -21.63 -16.78 -1.72
N GLU A 13 -22.58 -17.38 -1.04
CA GLU A 13 -22.55 -17.57 0.42
C GLU A 13 -21.38 -18.45 0.86
N ARG A 14 -21.02 -19.44 0.03
CA ARG A 14 -19.93 -20.39 0.31
C ARG A 14 -18.55 -19.86 -0.02
N PHE A 15 -18.46 -18.93 -0.95
CA PHE A 15 -17.21 -18.35 -1.44
C PHE A 15 -17.20 -16.83 -1.21
N SER A 16 -17.67 -16.40 -0.05
CA SER A 16 -17.50 -15.05 0.48
C SER A 16 -17.20 -15.10 1.97
N CYS A 17 -16.50 -14.08 2.43
CA CYS A 17 -16.16 -13.91 3.83
C CYS A 17 -16.13 -12.42 4.16
N ALA A 18 -16.62 -12.05 5.34
CA ALA A 18 -16.67 -10.66 5.77
C ALA A 18 -16.05 -10.49 7.17
N ALA A 19 -15.25 -9.43 7.33
CA ALA A 19 -14.71 -9.00 8.61
C ALA A 19 -14.38 -7.50 8.54
N ASP A 20 -14.53 -6.80 9.63
CA ASP A 20 -14.07 -5.41 9.82
C ASP A 20 -14.51 -4.42 8.72
N GLY A 21 -15.75 -4.58 8.25
CA GLY A 21 -16.30 -3.76 7.18
C GLY A 21 -15.83 -4.11 5.77
N LEU A 22 -15.03 -5.16 5.62
CA LEU A 22 -14.61 -5.72 4.33
C LEU A 22 -15.43 -6.95 3.98
N LEU A 23 -15.84 -7.05 2.71
CA LEU A 23 -16.40 -8.26 2.11
C LEU A 23 -15.46 -8.76 1.03
N LEU A 24 -14.91 -9.97 1.21
CA LEU A 24 -14.18 -10.71 0.21
C LEU A 24 -15.14 -11.64 -0.54
N ASP A 25 -15.56 -11.27 -1.74
CA ASP A 25 -16.32 -12.14 -2.67
C ASP A 25 -15.34 -12.84 -3.61
N TYR A 26 -15.05 -14.09 -3.36
CA TYR A 26 -14.24 -14.94 -4.25
C TYR A 26 -15.07 -15.99 -4.99
N SER A 27 -16.39 -15.83 -5.03
CA SER A 27 -17.31 -16.74 -5.74
C SER A 27 -17.02 -16.83 -7.23
N LYS A 28 -16.42 -15.78 -7.81
CA LYS A 28 -16.05 -15.70 -9.23
C LYS A 28 -14.63 -16.20 -9.53
N GLN A 29 -13.92 -16.68 -8.51
CA GLN A 29 -12.63 -17.36 -8.71
C GLN A 29 -12.87 -18.77 -9.32
N ARG A 30 -11.93 -19.23 -10.15
CA ARG A 30 -11.97 -20.52 -10.84
C ARG A 30 -11.56 -21.66 -9.91
N ILE A 31 -12.28 -21.78 -8.79
CA ILE A 31 -12.00 -22.72 -7.71
C ILE A 31 -13.23 -23.54 -7.36
N THR A 32 -13.03 -24.80 -6.97
CA THR A 32 -14.06 -25.69 -6.42
C THR A 32 -13.91 -25.78 -4.90
N SER A 33 -14.95 -26.33 -4.23
CA SER A 33 -14.87 -26.56 -2.79
C SER A 33 -13.78 -27.58 -2.40
N SER A 34 -13.54 -28.60 -3.24
CA SER A 34 -12.45 -29.53 -3.01
C SER A 34 -11.09 -28.87 -3.14
N ALA A 35 -10.87 -28.05 -4.18
CA ALA A 35 -9.62 -27.31 -4.32
C ALA A 35 -9.38 -26.34 -3.15
N MET A 36 -10.43 -25.68 -2.66
CA MET A 36 -10.30 -24.80 -1.48
C MET A 36 -9.97 -25.59 -0.21
N ALA A 37 -10.55 -26.79 -0.04
CA ALA A 37 -10.22 -27.67 1.09
C ALA A 37 -8.74 -28.12 1.04
N GLU A 38 -8.22 -28.48 -0.13
CA GLU A 38 -6.81 -28.84 -0.32
C GLU A 38 -5.86 -27.64 -0.06
N LEU A 39 -6.26 -26.43 -0.45
CA LEU A 39 -5.47 -25.23 -0.13
C LEU A 39 -5.44 -24.91 1.37
N LEU A 40 -6.54 -25.13 2.07
CA LEU A 40 -6.58 -25.00 3.52
C LEU A 40 -5.71 -26.07 4.21
N ALA A 41 -5.74 -27.31 3.72
CA ALA A 41 -4.86 -28.38 4.20
C ALA A 41 -3.38 -28.05 3.93
N LEU A 42 -3.06 -27.48 2.75
CA LEU A 42 -1.72 -27.02 2.44
C LEU A 42 -1.24 -25.94 3.44
N ALA A 43 -2.11 -25.01 3.85
CA ALA A 43 -1.77 -24.00 4.84
C ALA A 43 -1.45 -24.62 6.22
N ASP A 44 -2.22 -25.63 6.62
CA ASP A 44 -1.99 -26.37 7.87
C ASP A 44 -0.67 -27.18 7.80
N GLU A 45 -0.44 -27.92 6.71
CA GLU A 45 0.77 -28.71 6.49
C GLU A 45 2.04 -27.85 6.40
N ALA A 46 1.92 -26.64 5.83
CA ALA A 46 3.01 -25.65 5.78
C ALA A 46 3.30 -24.99 7.12
N GLY A 47 2.54 -25.29 8.17
CA GLY A 47 2.73 -24.71 9.51
C GLY A 47 2.38 -23.22 9.57
N LEU A 48 1.43 -22.75 8.75
CA LEU A 48 1.09 -21.31 8.66
C LEU A 48 0.70 -20.72 10.02
N LYS A 49 0.01 -21.49 10.87
CA LYS A 49 -0.38 -21.05 12.22
C LYS A 49 0.83 -20.71 13.08
N ASP A 50 1.84 -21.57 13.05
CA ASP A 50 3.08 -21.37 13.81
C ASP A 50 3.90 -20.20 13.21
N GLY A 51 3.90 -20.06 11.87
CA GLY A 51 4.52 -18.94 11.20
C GLY A 51 3.89 -17.58 11.56
N ILE A 52 2.57 -17.53 11.67
CA ILE A 52 1.84 -16.33 12.15
C ILE A 52 2.25 -16.02 13.60
N ALA A 53 2.25 -17.02 14.47
CA ALA A 53 2.64 -16.86 15.87
C ALA A 53 4.09 -16.38 16.01
N ALA A 54 5.03 -16.98 15.26
CA ALA A 54 6.44 -16.59 15.22
C ALA A 54 6.63 -15.13 14.75
N MET A 55 5.92 -14.71 13.69
CA MET A 55 5.95 -13.34 13.22
C MET A 55 5.46 -12.36 14.30
N LEU A 56 4.33 -12.67 14.94
CA LEU A 56 3.72 -11.79 15.95
C LEU A 56 4.55 -11.74 17.25
N SER A 57 5.19 -12.84 17.64
CA SER A 57 6.06 -12.89 18.82
C SER A 57 7.41 -12.19 18.62
N GLY A 58 7.76 -11.84 17.39
CA GLY A 58 9.02 -11.16 17.07
C GLY A 58 10.19 -12.10 16.86
N GLU A 59 9.95 -13.35 16.52
CA GLU A 59 10.99 -14.23 16.05
C GLU A 59 11.62 -13.73 14.74
N PRO A 60 12.88 -14.06 14.44
CA PRO A 60 13.56 -13.57 13.24
C PRO A 60 13.09 -14.30 11.97
N VAL A 61 11.79 -14.14 11.64
CA VAL A 61 11.18 -14.76 10.45
C VAL A 61 11.75 -14.24 9.11
N ASN A 62 12.38 -13.07 9.11
CA ASN A 62 13.21 -12.63 8.00
C ASN A 62 14.62 -13.24 8.14
N PHE A 63 14.75 -14.49 7.70
CA PHE A 63 15.97 -15.27 7.89
C PHE A 63 17.18 -14.73 7.11
N THR A 64 16.99 -14.05 5.96
CA THR A 64 18.08 -13.51 5.16
C THR A 64 18.81 -12.36 5.85
N GLU A 65 18.13 -11.60 6.67
CA GLU A 65 18.68 -10.50 7.46
C GLU A 65 18.75 -10.84 8.96
N ASN A 66 18.28 -12.02 9.36
CA ASN A 66 18.14 -12.47 10.74
C ASN A 66 17.40 -11.43 11.62
N ARG A 67 16.23 -11.00 11.14
CA ARG A 67 15.42 -9.95 11.78
C ARG A 67 13.99 -10.39 11.98
N ALA A 68 13.35 -9.83 13.00
CA ALA A 68 11.90 -9.87 13.13
C ALA A 68 11.21 -9.07 12.02
N ALA A 69 9.95 -9.38 11.72
CA ALA A 69 9.07 -8.64 10.82
C ALA A 69 7.82 -8.19 11.61
N LEU A 70 7.96 -7.11 12.38
CA LEU A 70 7.00 -6.69 13.40
C LEU A 70 6.19 -5.44 13.01
N HIS A 71 5.87 -5.26 11.74
CA HIS A 71 5.06 -4.11 11.29
C HIS A 71 3.71 -4.01 12.04
N CYS A 72 3.18 -5.11 12.59
CA CYS A 72 1.99 -5.12 13.46
C CYS A 72 2.21 -4.33 14.76
N ALA A 73 3.42 -4.33 15.32
CA ALA A 73 3.74 -3.54 16.51
C ALA A 73 3.60 -2.04 16.27
N ALA A 74 3.83 -1.56 15.03
CA ALA A 74 3.63 -0.16 14.67
C ALA A 74 2.15 0.27 14.78
N ARG A 75 1.21 -0.69 14.72
CA ARG A 75 -0.22 -0.48 14.94
C ARG A 75 -0.65 -0.75 16.39
N MET A 76 0.31 -0.91 17.30
CA MET A 76 0.08 -1.19 18.73
C MET A 76 -0.71 -2.48 18.98
N PHE A 77 -0.48 -3.50 18.13
CA PHE A 77 -1.16 -4.79 18.28
C PHE A 77 -0.64 -5.54 19.50
N GLU A 78 -1.54 -5.94 20.40
CA GLU A 78 -1.20 -6.43 21.74
C GLU A 78 -0.45 -7.77 21.78
N LEU A 79 -0.58 -8.60 20.76
CA LEU A 79 0.17 -9.87 20.68
C LEU A 79 1.64 -9.69 20.27
N THR A 80 2.05 -8.47 19.91
CA THR A 80 3.45 -8.16 19.62
C THR A 80 4.22 -7.83 20.91
N PRO A 81 5.57 -7.96 20.92
CA PRO A 81 6.38 -7.70 22.10
C PRO A 81 6.18 -6.30 22.69
N ALA A 82 6.03 -6.20 24.00
CA ALA A 82 5.83 -4.92 24.69
C ALA A 82 6.98 -3.94 24.45
N ALA A 83 8.22 -4.43 24.32
CA ALA A 83 9.38 -3.59 24.03
C ALA A 83 9.27 -2.93 22.65
N ALA A 84 8.82 -3.65 21.62
CA ALA A 84 8.61 -3.09 20.28
C ALA A 84 7.51 -2.02 20.29
N ARG A 85 6.40 -2.27 21.00
CA ARG A 85 5.33 -1.25 21.17
C ARG A 85 5.81 -0.03 21.92
N ALA A 86 6.67 -0.20 22.95
CA ALA A 86 7.24 0.93 23.71
C ALA A 86 8.16 1.80 22.83
N GLU A 87 8.96 1.20 21.95
CA GLU A 87 9.79 1.90 20.97
C GLU A 87 8.93 2.75 20.02
N ILE A 88 7.85 2.17 19.49
CA ILE A 88 6.88 2.89 18.64
C ILE A 88 6.23 4.03 19.42
N ALA A 89 5.76 3.77 20.64
CA ALA A 89 5.09 4.79 21.46
C ALA A 89 6.01 5.98 21.77
N ALA A 90 7.30 5.73 22.04
CA ALA A 90 8.28 6.78 22.27
C ALA A 90 8.50 7.65 21.02
N THR A 91 8.66 7.02 19.84
CA THR A 91 8.78 7.75 18.57
C THR A 91 7.49 8.51 18.25
N ARG A 92 6.32 7.88 18.44
CA ARG A 92 5.02 8.50 18.21
C ARG A 92 4.82 9.76 19.07
N LYS A 93 5.17 9.73 20.34
CA LYS A 93 5.09 10.91 21.22
C LYS A 93 5.91 12.08 20.68
N ARG A 94 7.11 11.82 20.14
CA ARG A 94 7.95 12.87 19.52
C ARG A 94 7.30 13.42 18.26
N LEU A 95 6.74 12.54 17.41
CA LEU A 95 6.01 12.93 16.19
C LEU A 95 4.78 13.79 16.53
N ASP A 96 3.97 13.37 17.52
CA ASP A 96 2.77 14.11 17.94
C ASP A 96 3.14 15.51 18.45
N THR A 97 4.22 15.62 19.24
CA THR A 97 4.73 16.91 19.71
C THR A 97 5.17 17.80 18.54
N PHE A 98 5.93 17.25 17.59
CA PHE A 98 6.38 17.99 16.42
C PHE A 98 5.22 18.45 15.55
N VAL A 99 4.24 17.56 15.26
CA VAL A 99 3.04 17.90 14.50
C VAL A 99 2.24 19.00 15.20
N ALA A 100 2.06 18.92 16.50
CA ALA A 100 1.37 19.97 17.27
C ALA A 100 2.08 21.33 17.18
N GLN A 101 3.41 21.37 17.29
CA GLN A 101 4.20 22.60 17.13
C GLN A 101 4.07 23.20 15.72
N VAL A 102 4.10 22.37 14.68
CA VAL A 102 3.89 22.84 13.28
C VAL A 102 2.48 23.39 13.11
N HIS A 103 1.45 22.69 13.58
CA HIS A 103 0.06 23.12 13.45
C HIS A 103 -0.25 24.38 14.27
N ALA A 104 0.40 24.56 15.42
CA ALA A 104 0.27 25.77 16.25
C ALA A 104 1.06 26.96 15.67
N GLY A 105 1.92 26.76 14.66
CA GLY A 105 2.82 27.79 14.14
C GLY A 105 3.98 28.10 15.08
N GLU A 106 4.30 27.22 16.03
CA GLU A 106 5.45 27.33 16.93
C GLU A 106 6.74 26.85 16.25
N PHE A 107 6.64 25.83 15.41
CA PHE A 107 7.72 25.44 14.51
C PHE A 107 7.62 26.28 13.23
N VAL A 108 8.63 27.10 13.00
CA VAL A 108 8.65 28.09 11.89
C VAL A 108 9.90 27.91 11.04
N GLY A 109 9.82 28.35 9.77
CA GLY A 109 10.97 28.40 8.89
C GLY A 109 12.04 29.41 9.31
N ALA A 110 13.15 29.47 8.58
CA ALA A 110 14.29 30.35 8.86
C ALA A 110 13.92 31.84 8.93
N THR A 111 12.86 32.25 8.29
CA THR A 111 12.35 33.65 8.25
C THR A 111 11.33 33.93 9.36
N GLY A 112 10.99 32.96 10.21
CA GLY A 112 9.94 33.06 11.22
C GLY A 112 8.52 32.86 10.67
N GLN A 113 8.37 32.50 9.40
CA GLN A 113 7.06 32.18 8.82
C GLN A 113 6.62 30.76 9.18
N PRO A 114 5.31 30.54 9.43
CA PRO A 114 4.77 29.22 9.71
C PRO A 114 4.87 28.32 8.47
N ILE A 115 5.06 27.03 8.69
CA ILE A 115 5.07 26.03 7.61
C ILE A 115 3.66 25.85 7.06
N ARG A 116 3.53 25.87 5.72
CA ARG A 116 2.28 25.68 4.99
C ARG A 116 2.37 24.58 3.93
N HIS A 117 3.58 24.23 3.51
CA HIS A 117 3.82 23.23 2.49
C HIS A 117 4.83 22.18 3.03
N VAL A 118 4.48 20.91 2.93
CA VAL A 118 5.33 19.77 3.25
C VAL A 118 5.71 19.07 1.95
N VAL A 119 7.00 18.89 1.73
CA VAL A 119 7.53 18.11 0.60
C VAL A 119 8.19 16.86 1.13
N HIS A 120 7.62 15.71 0.82
CA HIS A 120 8.14 14.42 1.24
C HIS A 120 9.10 13.85 0.19
N LEU A 121 10.34 13.64 0.59
CA LEU A 121 11.43 13.10 -0.22
C LEU A 121 11.71 11.67 0.21
N GLY A 122 11.27 10.71 -0.58
CA GLY A 122 11.44 9.28 -0.30
C GLY A 122 11.25 8.47 -1.57
N ILE A 123 11.67 7.21 -1.58
CA ILE A 123 11.49 6.31 -2.72
C ILE A 123 11.07 4.92 -2.25
N GLY A 124 10.42 4.14 -3.10
CA GLY A 124 9.92 2.82 -2.78
C GLY A 124 8.97 2.82 -1.59
N GLY A 125 9.26 2.04 -0.54
CA GLY A 125 8.42 1.98 0.65
C GLY A 125 8.28 3.29 1.41
N SER A 126 9.25 4.19 1.29
CA SER A 126 9.16 5.52 1.89
C SER A 126 8.28 6.50 1.10
N ASP A 127 7.86 6.18 -0.14
CA ASP A 127 6.99 7.00 -0.97
C ASP A 127 5.61 6.37 -1.21
N LEU A 128 5.57 5.11 -1.68
CA LEU A 128 4.36 4.48 -2.21
C LEU A 128 3.20 4.42 -1.21
N GLY A 129 3.50 4.07 0.05
CA GLY A 129 2.49 4.02 1.11
C GLY A 129 1.94 5.40 1.47
N PRO A 130 2.78 6.37 1.86
CA PRO A 130 2.34 7.74 2.14
C PRO A 130 1.62 8.41 0.97
N ARG A 131 2.09 8.24 -0.26
CA ARG A 131 1.45 8.79 -1.48
C ARG A 131 0.05 8.20 -1.69
N LEU A 132 -0.09 6.87 -1.59
CA LEU A 132 -1.39 6.21 -1.68
C LEU A 132 -2.39 6.76 -0.64
N LEU A 133 -1.96 6.87 0.62
CA LEU A 133 -2.83 7.33 1.69
C LEU A 133 -3.17 8.81 1.59
N ALA A 134 -2.23 9.65 1.16
CA ALA A 134 -2.51 11.07 0.89
C ALA A 134 -3.60 11.22 -0.19
N GLU A 135 -3.53 10.43 -1.26
CA GLU A 135 -4.56 10.39 -2.30
C GLU A 135 -5.90 9.83 -1.80
N ALA A 136 -5.86 8.83 -0.92
CA ALA A 136 -7.06 8.23 -0.36
C ALA A 136 -7.80 9.17 0.61
N PHE A 137 -7.07 9.94 1.42
CA PHE A 137 -7.63 10.81 2.44
C PHE A 137 -8.08 12.17 1.87
N SER A 138 -7.32 12.77 0.96
CA SER A 138 -7.50 14.14 0.46
C SER A 138 -8.94 14.51 0.08
N PRO A 139 -9.76 13.66 -0.58
CA PRO A 139 -11.13 14.04 -0.93
C PRO A 139 -12.10 14.06 0.25
N SER A 140 -11.78 13.46 1.38
CA SER A 140 -12.68 13.31 2.53
C SER A 140 -12.24 14.08 3.76
N GLN A 141 -10.98 14.51 3.80
CA GLN A 141 -10.38 15.22 4.93
C GLN A 141 -9.84 16.57 4.46
N PRO A 142 -10.17 17.68 5.12
CA PRO A 142 -9.55 18.96 4.83
C PRO A 142 -8.06 18.86 5.15
N THR A 143 -7.23 19.31 4.22
CA THR A 143 -5.79 19.39 4.45
C THR A 143 -5.44 20.62 5.29
N ARG A 144 -4.63 20.43 6.31
CA ARG A 144 -4.07 21.50 7.14
C ARG A 144 -2.87 22.17 6.46
N LEU A 145 -2.08 21.37 5.75
CA LEU A 145 -0.89 21.79 5.01
C LEU A 145 -0.95 21.20 3.61
N GLU A 146 -0.39 21.93 2.64
CA GLU A 146 -0.14 21.37 1.31
C GLU A 146 0.87 20.21 1.42
N LEU A 147 0.68 19.13 0.67
CA LEU A 147 1.57 17.97 0.67
C LEU A 147 1.96 17.61 -0.76
N SER A 148 3.27 17.52 -0.99
CA SER A 148 3.87 17.08 -2.23
C SER A 148 4.87 15.95 -2.01
N PHE A 149 5.12 15.16 -3.05
CA PHE A 149 6.02 14.00 -3.00
C PHE A 149 7.02 14.09 -4.16
N ALA A 150 8.30 13.84 -3.87
CA ALA A 150 9.34 13.69 -4.89
C ALA A 150 10.16 12.44 -4.60
N ALA A 151 10.18 11.51 -5.55
CA ALA A 151 10.77 10.19 -5.37
C ALA A 151 11.94 9.92 -6.33
N ASN A 152 11.82 10.29 -7.61
CA ASN A 152 12.79 9.93 -8.63
C ASN A 152 14.03 10.84 -8.59
N VAL A 153 15.16 10.32 -9.12
CA VAL A 153 16.38 11.10 -9.40
C VAL A 153 16.21 12.05 -10.60
N ASP A 154 15.25 11.77 -11.49
CA ASP A 154 14.81 12.74 -12.51
C ASP A 154 14.27 13.99 -11.81
N ASP A 155 14.94 15.11 -12.02
CA ASP A 155 14.66 16.36 -11.31
C ASP A 155 13.37 17.07 -11.73
N THR A 156 12.66 16.56 -12.73
CA THR A 156 11.42 17.14 -13.24
C THR A 156 10.35 17.25 -12.15
N GLU A 157 10.21 16.20 -11.32
CA GLU A 157 9.22 16.17 -10.22
C GLU A 157 9.57 17.19 -9.13
N ILE A 158 10.82 17.18 -8.64
CA ILE A 158 11.23 18.11 -7.58
C ILE A 158 11.23 19.57 -8.08
N ARG A 159 11.68 19.86 -9.30
CA ARG A 159 11.64 21.21 -9.88
C ARG A 159 10.22 21.74 -9.99
N ALA A 160 9.29 20.95 -10.50
CA ALA A 160 7.89 21.35 -10.60
C ALA A 160 7.24 21.69 -9.24
N ILE A 161 7.71 21.06 -8.15
CA ILE A 161 7.30 21.38 -6.79
C ILE A 161 7.95 22.69 -6.34
N LEU A 162 9.28 22.82 -6.48
CA LEU A 162 10.04 24.00 -6.04
C LEU A 162 9.62 25.28 -6.76
N ASP A 163 9.26 25.21 -8.04
CA ASP A 163 8.79 26.36 -8.85
C ASP A 163 7.48 26.98 -8.31
N ARG A 164 6.69 26.20 -7.57
CA ARG A 164 5.40 26.65 -7.00
C ARG A 164 5.47 26.91 -5.49
N ALA A 165 6.47 26.34 -4.82
CA ALA A 165 6.59 26.40 -3.38
C ALA A 165 7.11 27.77 -2.90
N ASN A 166 6.67 28.21 -1.73
CA ASN A 166 7.24 29.36 -1.02
C ASN A 166 8.41 28.91 -0.14
N PRO A 167 9.67 29.34 -0.42
CA PRO A 167 10.82 28.92 0.38
C PRO A 167 10.68 29.18 1.88
N ALA A 168 10.04 30.28 2.25
CA ALA A 168 9.88 30.67 3.66
C ALA A 168 8.92 29.78 4.45
N GLU A 169 8.02 29.03 3.77
CA GLU A 169 6.92 28.28 4.35
C GLU A 169 6.98 26.77 4.04
N THR A 170 8.09 26.30 3.44
CA THR A 170 8.22 24.88 2.99
C THR A 170 9.08 24.07 3.96
N LEU A 171 8.60 22.89 4.31
CA LEU A 171 9.29 21.87 5.11
C LEU A 171 9.56 20.62 4.25
N PHE A 172 10.79 20.14 4.25
CA PHE A 172 11.20 18.93 3.56
C PHE A 172 11.35 17.77 4.55
N ILE A 173 10.70 16.64 4.27
CA ILE A 173 10.89 15.38 5.01
C ILE A 173 11.83 14.50 4.21
N VAL A 174 13.03 14.24 4.72
CA VAL A 174 14.02 13.33 4.10
C VAL A 174 13.85 11.94 4.67
N ALA A 175 13.16 11.07 3.93
CA ALA A 175 12.79 9.73 4.38
C ALA A 175 13.72 8.67 3.78
N SER A 176 14.77 8.31 4.55
CA SER A 176 15.73 7.28 4.17
C SER A 176 16.25 6.58 5.42
N LYS A 177 15.94 5.30 5.61
CA LYS A 177 16.30 4.51 6.81
C LYS A 177 17.79 4.60 7.14
N SER A 178 18.65 4.48 6.13
CA SER A 178 20.12 4.55 6.25
C SER A 178 20.71 5.95 6.02
N PHE A 179 19.88 6.91 5.60
CA PHE A 179 20.30 8.24 5.12
C PHE A 179 21.37 8.16 4.02
N SER A 180 21.27 7.15 3.13
CA SER A 180 22.23 6.89 2.06
C SER A 180 21.59 6.64 0.69
N THR A 181 20.24 6.65 0.61
CA THR A 181 19.50 6.45 -0.64
C THR A 181 19.80 7.58 -1.61
N ALA A 182 20.43 7.24 -2.75
CA ALA A 182 20.97 8.23 -3.68
C ALA A 182 19.91 9.19 -4.21
N GLU A 183 18.74 8.69 -4.62
CA GLU A 183 17.62 9.46 -5.15
C GLU A 183 17.07 10.45 -4.12
N THR A 184 16.84 9.97 -2.89
CA THR A 184 16.36 10.81 -1.79
C THR A 184 17.34 11.93 -1.46
N LEU A 185 18.64 11.61 -1.39
CA LEU A 185 19.67 12.62 -1.11
C LEU A 185 19.90 13.58 -2.28
N PHE A 186 19.69 13.13 -3.52
CA PHE A 186 19.71 14.02 -4.69
C PHE A 186 18.64 15.09 -4.56
N ASN A 187 17.39 14.71 -4.33
CA ASN A 187 16.27 15.61 -4.14
C ASN A 187 16.46 16.53 -2.92
N ALA A 188 16.98 15.99 -1.81
CA ALA A 188 17.28 16.79 -0.60
C ALA A 188 18.35 17.86 -0.85
N ARG A 189 19.40 17.54 -1.63
CA ARG A 189 20.43 18.54 -2.02
C ARG A 189 19.87 19.60 -2.94
N ALA A 190 19.00 19.24 -3.90
CA ALA A 190 18.32 20.19 -4.77
C ALA A 190 17.45 21.16 -3.96
N ALA A 191 16.67 20.64 -3.01
CA ALA A 191 15.86 21.45 -2.10
C ALA A 191 16.72 22.39 -1.25
N ARG A 192 17.85 21.92 -0.72
CA ARG A 192 18.78 22.73 0.06
C ARG A 192 19.41 23.86 -0.78
N ALA A 193 19.83 23.56 -2.00
CA ALA A 193 20.38 24.56 -2.90
C ALA A 193 19.32 25.64 -3.27
N TRP A 194 18.07 25.23 -3.47
CA TRP A 194 16.95 26.12 -3.71
C TRP A 194 16.66 27.03 -2.52
N LEU A 195 16.64 26.51 -1.27
CA LEU A 195 16.50 27.33 -0.08
C LEU A 195 17.66 28.33 0.07
N ALA A 196 18.91 27.91 -0.14
CA ALA A 196 20.07 28.77 -0.04
C ALA A 196 20.04 29.91 -1.07
N ALA A 197 19.57 29.65 -2.29
CA ALA A 197 19.41 30.67 -3.32
C ALA A 197 18.31 31.69 -2.97
N ALA A 198 17.22 31.24 -2.31
CA ALA A 198 16.06 32.07 -2.03
C ALA A 198 16.18 32.83 -0.69
N LEU A 199 16.69 32.21 0.37
CA LEU A 199 16.74 32.74 1.72
C LEU A 199 18.13 33.24 2.15
N GLY A 200 19.15 32.99 1.31
CA GLY A 200 20.54 33.28 1.62
C GLY A 200 21.30 32.12 2.24
N ALA A 201 22.61 32.07 2.01
CA ALA A 201 23.46 30.95 2.47
C ALA A 201 23.60 30.90 4.00
N ASP A 202 23.46 32.05 4.68
CA ASP A 202 23.62 32.20 6.14
C ASP A 202 22.30 31.93 6.89
N ALA A 203 21.17 31.67 6.22
CA ALA A 203 19.91 31.35 6.85
C ALA A 203 19.98 29.98 7.54
N ASP A 204 19.25 29.82 8.65
CA ASP A 204 19.16 28.52 9.35
C ASP A 204 18.27 27.54 8.59
N HIS A 205 18.84 26.90 7.57
CA HIS A 205 18.13 25.92 6.75
C HIS A 205 17.71 24.68 7.53
N SER A 206 18.25 24.41 8.73
CA SER A 206 17.80 23.28 9.57
C SER A 206 16.32 23.36 9.92
N ARG A 207 15.76 24.58 9.95
CA ARG A 207 14.33 24.86 10.16
C ARG A 207 13.42 24.41 9.03
N HIS A 208 13.97 24.00 7.91
CA HIS A 208 13.24 23.56 6.73
C HIS A 208 13.39 22.06 6.44
N PHE A 209 14.08 21.32 7.31
CA PHE A 209 14.29 19.89 7.13
C PHE A 209 13.99 19.09 8.39
N VAL A 210 13.37 17.94 8.17
CA VAL A 210 13.26 16.85 9.15
C VAL A 210 13.70 15.55 8.49
N ALA A 211 14.20 14.61 9.27
CA ALA A 211 14.61 13.30 8.76
C ALA A 211 13.78 12.17 9.37
N ILE A 212 13.53 11.16 8.57
CA ILE A 212 13.08 9.85 9.04
C ILE A 212 14.20 8.87 8.73
N SER A 213 15.04 8.61 9.71
CA SER A 213 16.28 7.83 9.53
C SER A 213 16.81 7.27 10.85
N ASN A 214 17.50 6.13 10.75
CA ASN A 214 18.27 5.56 11.86
C ASN A 214 19.71 6.08 11.91
N ASN A 215 20.17 6.72 10.84
CA ASN A 215 21.51 7.31 10.78
C ASN A 215 21.47 8.80 11.15
N VAL A 216 21.32 9.06 12.46
CA VAL A 216 21.26 10.42 13.02
C VAL A 216 22.51 11.22 12.67
N ALA A 217 23.69 10.60 12.75
CA ALA A 217 24.96 11.28 12.45
C ALA A 217 25.00 11.80 11.00
N ALA A 218 24.53 11.01 10.03
CA ALA A 218 24.47 11.44 8.63
C ALA A 218 23.40 12.53 8.40
N ALA A 219 22.27 12.47 9.10
CA ALA A 219 21.24 13.52 9.04
C ALA A 219 21.78 14.84 9.61
N VAL A 220 22.49 14.80 10.74
CA VAL A 220 23.12 15.98 11.35
C VAL A 220 24.23 16.52 10.43
N ALA A 221 25.06 15.67 9.86
CA ALA A 221 26.08 16.09 8.89
C ALA A 221 25.48 16.73 7.63
N PHE A 222 24.27 16.35 7.25
CA PHE A 222 23.51 17.01 6.17
C PHE A 222 22.97 18.38 6.60
N GLY A 223 22.82 18.67 7.90
CA GLY A 223 22.31 19.92 8.46
C GLY A 223 20.87 19.80 8.97
N ILE A 224 20.40 18.60 9.30
CA ILE A 224 19.11 18.36 9.96
C ILE A 224 19.36 18.25 11.46
N ALA A 225 18.54 18.88 12.28
CA ALA A 225 18.71 18.82 13.72
C ALA A 225 18.40 17.41 14.28
N GLU A 226 19.08 17.03 15.36
CA GLU A 226 18.91 15.71 15.97
C GLU A 226 17.48 15.52 16.53
N ASP A 227 16.91 16.56 17.12
CA ASP A 227 15.57 16.55 17.70
C ASP A 227 14.45 16.44 16.63
N THR A 228 14.73 16.82 15.39
CA THR A 228 13.84 16.63 14.23
C THR A 228 14.22 15.43 13.36
N THR A 229 15.08 14.54 13.86
CA THR A 229 15.37 13.24 13.24
C THR A 229 14.61 12.14 13.99
N PHE A 230 13.71 11.47 13.28
CA PHE A 230 12.81 10.43 13.81
C PHE A 230 13.28 9.05 13.36
N PRO A 231 13.49 8.10 14.31
CA PRO A 231 13.94 6.76 13.96
C PRO A 231 12.81 5.92 13.36
N MET A 232 13.21 4.92 12.57
CA MET A 232 12.36 3.85 12.10
C MET A 232 12.92 2.52 12.61
N PRO A 233 12.14 1.69 13.32
CA PRO A 233 12.62 0.42 13.84
C PRO A 233 13.23 -0.49 12.77
N GLU A 234 14.32 -1.20 13.13
CA GLU A 234 15.00 -2.11 12.21
C GLU A 234 14.12 -3.27 11.75
N TRP A 235 13.18 -3.69 12.58
CA TRP A 235 12.22 -4.76 12.31
C TRP A 235 11.02 -4.32 11.44
N ILE A 236 10.98 -3.09 10.95
CA ILE A 236 10.04 -2.64 9.93
C ILE A 236 10.74 -2.61 8.57
N GLY A 237 10.29 -3.44 7.64
CA GLY A 237 10.70 -3.40 6.25
C GLY A 237 10.17 -2.16 5.51
N GLY A 238 10.90 -1.66 4.49
CA GLY A 238 10.54 -0.44 3.77
C GLY A 238 9.10 -0.42 3.24
N ARG A 239 8.67 -1.48 2.54
CA ARG A 239 7.31 -1.61 1.97
C ARG A 239 6.19 -1.73 3.01
N PHE A 240 6.53 -1.99 4.27
CA PHE A 240 5.60 -2.02 5.42
C PHE A 240 5.72 -0.80 6.33
N SER A 241 6.47 0.23 5.91
CA SER A 241 6.88 1.32 6.80
C SER A 241 5.85 2.43 6.99
N VAL A 242 4.83 2.51 6.17
CA VAL A 242 3.79 3.56 6.25
C VAL A 242 3.11 3.64 7.63
N TRP A 243 3.10 2.53 8.38
CA TRP A 243 2.57 2.43 9.75
C TRP A 243 3.47 3.07 10.82
N SER A 244 4.71 3.47 10.46
CA SER A 244 5.74 4.02 11.36
C SER A 244 5.88 5.54 11.21
N ALA A 245 7.03 6.08 11.59
CA ALA A 245 7.40 7.50 11.39
C ALA A 245 7.27 7.95 9.91
N ILE A 246 7.33 7.02 8.94
CA ILE A 246 7.08 7.30 7.52
C ILE A 246 5.67 7.88 7.29
N GLY A 247 4.73 7.70 8.21
CA GLY A 247 3.43 8.34 8.20
C GLY A 247 3.41 9.84 8.57
N LEU A 248 4.54 10.44 8.97
CA LEU A 248 4.63 11.85 9.37
C LEU A 248 4.00 12.83 8.36
N PRO A 249 4.21 12.72 7.03
CA PRO A 249 3.57 13.64 6.09
C PRO A 249 2.04 13.59 6.15
N LEU A 250 1.46 12.43 6.46
CA LEU A 250 0.01 12.27 6.61
C LEU A 250 -0.49 12.94 7.90
N MET A 251 0.24 12.80 9.00
CA MET A 251 -0.07 13.45 10.28
C MET A 251 -0.01 14.97 10.15
N LEU A 252 0.98 15.51 9.43
CA LEU A 252 1.10 16.94 9.15
C LEU A 252 -0.02 17.45 8.25
N ALA A 253 -0.37 16.71 7.19
CA ALA A 253 -1.37 17.16 6.23
C ALA A 253 -2.81 17.01 6.74
N PHE A 254 -3.14 15.90 7.44
CA PHE A 254 -4.52 15.54 7.77
C PHE A 254 -4.83 15.52 9.27
N GLY A 255 -3.80 15.56 10.12
CA GLY A 255 -3.92 15.45 11.57
C GLY A 255 -3.58 14.05 12.09
N THR A 256 -3.26 13.99 13.37
CA THR A 256 -2.88 12.76 14.07
C THR A 256 -4.05 11.81 14.20
N GLU A 257 -5.26 12.32 14.36
CA GLU A 257 -6.49 11.54 14.51
C GLU A 257 -6.80 10.70 13.27
N VAL A 258 -6.63 11.27 12.08
CA VAL A 258 -6.84 10.54 10.80
C VAL A 258 -5.81 9.42 10.64
N PHE A 259 -4.58 9.67 11.08
CA PHE A 259 -3.56 8.63 11.08
C PHE A 259 -3.83 7.53 12.13
N ASP A 260 -4.39 7.88 13.29
CA ASP A 260 -4.80 6.92 14.32
C ASP A 260 -5.94 6.02 13.85
N ASP A 261 -6.92 6.57 13.13
CA ASP A 261 -8.00 5.79 12.52
C ASP A 261 -7.44 4.79 11.49
N PHE A 262 -6.46 5.21 10.70
CA PHE A 262 -5.77 4.30 9.77
C PHE A 262 -5.03 3.16 10.51
N LEU A 263 -4.30 3.49 11.58
CA LEU A 263 -3.62 2.49 12.41
C LEU A 263 -4.64 1.53 13.07
N ALA A 264 -5.78 2.06 13.53
CA ALA A 264 -6.84 1.26 14.14
C ALA A 264 -7.45 0.26 13.16
N GLY A 265 -7.68 0.67 11.91
CA GLY A 265 -8.15 -0.24 10.85
C GLY A 265 -7.16 -1.37 10.59
N GLY A 266 -5.86 -1.06 10.51
CA GLY A 266 -4.81 -2.08 10.36
C GLY A 266 -4.74 -3.03 11.56
N ARG A 267 -4.86 -2.51 12.78
CA ARG A 267 -4.86 -3.33 14.01
C ARG A 267 -6.09 -4.25 14.08
N SER A 268 -7.25 -3.80 13.62
CA SER A 268 -8.44 -4.64 13.54
C SER A 268 -8.20 -5.85 12.64
N MET A 269 -7.58 -5.65 11.48
CA MET A 269 -7.20 -6.75 10.59
C MET A 269 -6.09 -7.63 11.17
N ASP A 270 -5.13 -7.10 11.95
CA ASP A 270 -4.16 -7.92 12.69
C ASP A 270 -4.85 -8.87 13.67
N THR A 271 -5.87 -8.38 14.39
CA THR A 271 -6.68 -9.20 15.31
C THR A 271 -7.41 -10.31 14.56
N HIS A 272 -8.04 -9.98 13.43
CA HIS A 272 -8.69 -10.96 12.57
C HIS A 272 -7.70 -12.00 12.04
N PHE A 273 -6.55 -11.57 11.53
CA PHE A 273 -5.51 -12.46 11.00
C PHE A 273 -4.97 -13.42 12.05
N ALA A 274 -4.76 -12.95 13.28
CA ALA A 274 -4.23 -13.76 14.37
C ALA A 274 -5.24 -14.78 14.93
N SER A 275 -6.55 -14.50 14.85
CA SER A 275 -7.55 -15.26 15.62
C SER A 275 -8.57 -16.01 14.78
N ALA A 276 -8.85 -15.58 13.55
CA ALA A 276 -9.87 -16.22 12.72
C ALA A 276 -9.41 -17.61 12.22
N PRO A 277 -10.32 -18.59 12.14
CA PRO A 277 -10.03 -19.86 11.47
C PRO A 277 -9.63 -19.63 10.01
N PHE A 278 -8.72 -20.39 9.44
CA PHE A 278 -8.21 -20.18 8.07
C PHE A 278 -9.32 -20.09 7.03
N ALA A 279 -10.38 -20.90 7.16
CA ALA A 279 -11.53 -20.89 6.25
C ALA A 279 -12.39 -19.60 6.32
N ALA A 280 -12.17 -18.75 7.33
CA ALA A 280 -12.86 -17.46 7.52
C ALA A 280 -11.88 -16.29 7.65
N ASN A 281 -10.59 -16.51 7.42
CA ASN A 281 -9.52 -15.53 7.60
C ASN A 281 -9.23 -14.84 6.26
N LEU A 282 -9.63 -13.56 6.11
CA LEU A 282 -9.52 -12.83 4.86
C LEU A 282 -8.10 -12.80 4.29
N PRO A 283 -7.05 -12.43 5.04
CA PRO A 283 -5.68 -12.48 4.57
C PRO A 283 -5.24 -13.87 4.10
N VAL A 284 -5.57 -14.92 4.86
CA VAL A 284 -5.21 -16.31 4.51
C VAL A 284 -5.92 -16.75 3.23
N ILE A 285 -7.22 -16.52 3.12
CA ILE A 285 -8.00 -16.87 1.91
C ILE A 285 -7.42 -16.13 0.70
N THR A 286 -7.12 -14.84 0.82
CA THR A 286 -6.56 -14.03 -0.27
C THR A 286 -5.20 -14.59 -0.71
N ALA A 287 -4.32 -14.94 0.23
CA ALA A 287 -3.02 -15.53 -0.07
C ALA A 287 -3.14 -16.90 -0.76
N LEU A 288 -4.04 -17.77 -0.27
CA LEU A 288 -4.30 -19.08 -0.89
C LEU A 288 -4.87 -18.96 -2.31
N LEU A 289 -5.74 -17.98 -2.56
CA LEU A 289 -6.22 -17.68 -3.90
C LEU A 289 -5.11 -17.14 -4.82
N GLY A 290 -4.18 -16.36 -4.28
CA GLY A 290 -2.98 -15.91 -4.99
C GLY A 290 -2.12 -17.10 -5.43
N ILE A 291 -1.83 -18.04 -4.52
CA ILE A 291 -1.10 -19.28 -4.81
C ILE A 291 -1.88 -20.13 -5.84
N TRP A 292 -3.18 -20.27 -5.67
CA TRP A 292 -4.02 -21.00 -6.62
C TRP A 292 -3.91 -20.43 -8.03
N ASN A 293 -4.04 -19.13 -8.16
CA ASN A 293 -3.98 -18.45 -9.45
C ASN A 293 -2.59 -18.50 -10.08
N ALA A 294 -1.54 -18.15 -9.36
CA ALA A 294 -0.19 -18.08 -9.89
C ALA A 294 0.41 -19.49 -10.10
N THR A 295 0.42 -20.32 -9.06
CA THR A 295 1.13 -21.61 -9.06
C THR A 295 0.35 -22.71 -9.76
N PHE A 296 -0.96 -22.87 -9.43
CA PHE A 296 -1.73 -24.01 -9.93
C PHE A 296 -2.44 -23.72 -11.27
N LEU A 297 -2.91 -22.49 -11.49
CA LEU A 297 -3.54 -22.11 -12.75
C LEU A 297 -2.57 -21.47 -13.74
N GLY A 298 -1.35 -21.18 -13.35
CA GLY A 298 -0.31 -20.58 -14.20
C GLY A 298 -0.69 -19.19 -14.72
N LEU A 299 -1.35 -18.36 -13.90
CA LEU A 299 -1.70 -17.00 -14.26
C LEU A 299 -0.52 -16.07 -13.94
N ASP A 300 0.16 -15.57 -14.99
CA ASP A 300 1.34 -14.72 -14.86
C ASP A 300 1.03 -13.33 -14.30
N GLY A 301 -0.18 -12.83 -14.51
CA GLY A 301 -0.60 -11.48 -14.13
C GLY A 301 -1.76 -11.46 -13.13
N HIS A 302 -1.74 -10.46 -12.28
CA HIS A 302 -2.83 -10.16 -11.35
C HIS A 302 -3.18 -8.67 -11.46
N ALA A 303 -4.36 -8.38 -11.97
CA ALA A 303 -4.85 -7.01 -12.17
C ALA A 303 -5.65 -6.55 -10.96
N VAL A 304 -5.19 -5.48 -10.32
CA VAL A 304 -5.90 -4.79 -9.23
C VAL A 304 -6.65 -3.59 -9.80
N LEU A 305 -7.97 -3.63 -9.71
CA LEU A 305 -8.89 -2.72 -10.38
C LEU A 305 -9.72 -1.95 -9.35
N PRO A 306 -9.18 -0.87 -8.73
CA PRO A 306 -9.95 -0.05 -7.82
C PRO A 306 -10.96 0.81 -8.58
N TYR A 307 -12.24 0.60 -8.32
CA TYR A 307 -13.32 1.47 -8.80
C TYR A 307 -13.48 2.67 -7.88
N SER A 308 -12.35 3.34 -7.67
CA SER A 308 -12.24 4.55 -6.87
C SER A 308 -10.99 5.33 -7.30
N HIS A 309 -11.15 6.61 -7.60
CA HIS A 309 -10.01 7.49 -7.89
C HIS A 309 -9.09 7.68 -6.68
N ARG A 310 -9.65 7.58 -5.46
CA ARG A 310 -8.87 7.64 -4.20
C ARG A 310 -7.83 6.53 -4.08
N LEU A 311 -8.08 5.39 -4.70
CA LEU A 311 -7.22 4.22 -4.66
C LEU A 311 -6.41 4.02 -5.95
N ARG A 312 -6.23 5.08 -6.76
CA ARG A 312 -5.54 4.96 -8.06
C ARG A 312 -4.10 4.47 -7.94
N SER A 313 -3.42 4.77 -6.84
CA SER A 313 -2.05 4.33 -6.56
C SER A 313 -1.97 2.98 -5.82
N LEU A 314 -3.12 2.34 -5.50
CA LEU A 314 -3.13 1.04 -4.84
C LEU A 314 -2.38 -0.05 -5.62
N PRO A 315 -2.53 -0.17 -6.96
CA PRO A 315 -1.76 -1.16 -7.70
C PRO A 315 -0.24 -0.96 -7.58
N ALA A 316 0.25 0.27 -7.64
CA ALA A 316 1.68 0.59 -7.49
C ALA A 316 2.21 0.24 -6.08
N TYR A 317 1.43 0.49 -5.04
CA TYR A 317 1.77 0.08 -3.68
C TYR A 317 1.85 -1.44 -3.54
N LEU A 318 0.87 -2.16 -4.10
CA LEU A 318 0.82 -3.62 -4.07
C LEU A 318 1.91 -4.27 -4.95
N GLN A 319 2.38 -3.59 -6.00
CA GLN A 319 3.54 -4.06 -6.77
C GLN A 319 4.75 -4.30 -5.87
N GLN A 320 5.12 -3.31 -5.08
CA GLN A 320 6.23 -3.48 -4.15
C GLN A 320 5.90 -4.47 -3.04
N LEU A 321 4.70 -4.37 -2.47
CA LEU A 321 4.29 -5.23 -1.36
C LEU A 321 4.34 -6.71 -1.73
N GLU A 322 3.84 -7.08 -2.91
CA GLU A 322 3.75 -8.46 -3.38
C GLU A 322 5.03 -8.91 -4.11
N MET A 323 5.47 -8.17 -5.13
CA MET A 323 6.53 -8.62 -6.01
C MET A 323 7.91 -8.59 -5.33
N GLU A 324 8.18 -7.62 -4.46
CA GLU A 324 9.41 -7.60 -3.66
C GLU A 324 9.39 -8.66 -2.55
N SER A 325 8.22 -8.92 -1.94
CA SER A 325 8.10 -9.93 -0.88
C SER A 325 8.26 -11.34 -1.43
N ASN A 326 7.53 -11.68 -2.48
CA ASN A 326 7.37 -13.04 -2.98
C ASN A 326 8.14 -13.31 -4.28
N GLY A 327 8.71 -12.30 -4.94
CA GLY A 327 9.53 -12.43 -6.13
C GLY A 327 10.89 -13.06 -5.84
N LYS A 328 10.89 -14.32 -5.38
CA LYS A 328 12.07 -15.09 -4.99
C LYS A 328 12.18 -16.35 -5.86
N SER A 329 13.40 -16.74 -6.19
CA SER A 329 13.68 -17.92 -7.00
C SER A 329 14.21 -19.13 -6.20
N VAL A 330 14.37 -18.95 -4.88
CA VAL A 330 14.89 -19.98 -3.98
C VAL A 330 14.01 -20.11 -2.74
N ASP A 331 14.00 -21.29 -2.13
CA ASP A 331 13.38 -21.56 -0.84
C ASP A 331 14.24 -21.08 0.36
N HIS A 332 13.78 -21.38 1.59
CA HIS A 332 14.51 -21.05 2.83
C HIS A 332 15.88 -21.73 2.97
N GLN A 333 16.11 -22.82 2.26
CA GLN A 333 17.39 -23.53 2.22
C GLN A 333 18.29 -23.07 1.06
N GLY A 334 17.86 -22.06 0.28
CA GLY A 334 18.57 -21.56 -0.88
C GLY A 334 18.49 -22.47 -2.11
N GLN A 335 17.56 -23.43 -2.13
CA GLN A 335 17.35 -24.32 -3.27
C GLN A 335 16.42 -23.66 -4.31
N PRO A 336 16.70 -23.78 -5.61
CA PRO A 336 15.83 -23.26 -6.64
C PRO A 336 14.42 -23.83 -6.56
N VAL A 337 13.40 -22.97 -6.65
CA VAL A 337 12.00 -23.40 -6.74
C VAL A 337 11.57 -23.52 -8.20
N SER A 338 10.69 -24.50 -8.51
CA SER A 338 10.19 -24.78 -9.86
C SER A 338 8.79 -24.24 -10.13
N TRP A 339 8.18 -23.59 -9.15
CA TRP A 339 6.84 -22.98 -9.24
C TRP A 339 6.92 -21.47 -9.26
N GLN A 340 5.82 -20.81 -9.68
CA GLN A 340 5.71 -19.36 -9.64
C GLN A 340 5.50 -18.89 -8.19
N THR A 341 6.31 -17.91 -7.76
CA THR A 341 6.30 -17.40 -6.38
C THR A 341 5.51 -16.10 -6.23
N ALA A 342 5.35 -15.32 -7.30
CA ALA A 342 4.55 -14.11 -7.34
C ALA A 342 4.04 -13.85 -8.75
N PRO A 343 2.80 -13.33 -8.90
CA PRO A 343 2.32 -12.80 -10.17
C PRO A 343 2.91 -11.41 -10.44
N ILE A 344 2.82 -10.96 -11.70
CA ILE A 344 3.07 -9.57 -12.06
C ILE A 344 1.83 -8.75 -11.67
N ILE A 345 1.96 -7.91 -10.65
CA ILE A 345 0.88 -7.01 -10.23
C ILE A 345 0.83 -5.78 -11.15
N PHE A 346 -0.35 -5.48 -11.68
CA PHE A 346 -0.62 -4.27 -12.44
C PHE A 346 -2.07 -3.83 -12.24
N GLY A 347 -2.45 -2.71 -12.82
CA GLY A 347 -3.84 -2.26 -12.77
C GLY A 347 -3.96 -0.75 -12.75
N GLY A 348 -5.10 -0.28 -12.30
CA GLY A 348 -5.45 1.13 -12.23
C GLY A 348 -6.94 1.34 -12.03
N PRO A 349 -7.40 2.61 -11.97
CA PRO A 349 -8.80 2.93 -11.74
C PRO A 349 -9.74 2.27 -12.75
N GLY A 350 -10.81 1.67 -12.25
CA GLY A 350 -11.69 0.75 -12.96
C GLY A 350 -12.18 1.23 -14.33
N THR A 351 -12.89 2.37 -14.43
CA THR A 351 -13.43 2.83 -15.72
C THR A 351 -12.33 3.27 -16.69
N VAL A 352 -11.23 3.86 -16.21
CA VAL A 352 -10.07 4.23 -17.04
C VAL A 352 -9.40 2.98 -17.61
N GLY A 353 -9.19 1.95 -16.78
CA GLY A 353 -8.61 0.68 -17.20
C GLY A 353 -9.42 -0.03 -18.27
N GLN A 354 -10.76 0.14 -18.29
CA GLN A 354 -11.63 -0.41 -19.34
C GLN A 354 -11.24 0.07 -20.76
N HIS A 355 -10.72 1.28 -20.87
CA HIS A 355 -10.28 1.88 -22.13
C HIS A 355 -8.78 1.67 -22.42
N ALA A 356 -8.05 0.99 -21.52
CA ALA A 356 -6.62 0.79 -21.68
C ALA A 356 -6.24 -0.68 -21.97
N TYR A 357 -6.66 -1.63 -21.14
CA TYR A 357 -6.17 -3.01 -21.22
C TYR A 357 -7.26 -4.09 -21.14
N HIS A 358 -8.55 -3.75 -21.00
CA HIS A 358 -9.64 -4.74 -20.94
C HIS A 358 -9.80 -5.54 -22.24
N GLN A 359 -9.36 -5.01 -23.39
CA GLN A 359 -9.32 -5.76 -24.65
C GLN A 359 -8.51 -7.05 -24.50
N LEU A 360 -7.35 -7.01 -23.83
CA LEU A 360 -6.54 -8.20 -23.53
C LEU A 360 -7.31 -9.20 -22.66
N PHE A 361 -8.06 -8.70 -21.68
CA PHE A 361 -8.83 -9.54 -20.76
C PHE A 361 -9.94 -10.32 -21.46
N TYR A 362 -10.62 -9.68 -22.41
CA TYR A 362 -11.74 -10.29 -23.13
C TYR A 362 -11.32 -11.21 -24.28
N GLN A 363 -10.32 -10.80 -25.05
CA GLN A 363 -10.01 -11.43 -26.35
C GLN A 363 -8.52 -11.79 -26.49
N GLY A 364 -7.69 -11.47 -25.51
CA GLY A 364 -6.27 -11.79 -25.54
C GLY A 364 -5.99 -13.26 -25.24
N THR A 365 -4.76 -13.67 -25.52
CA THR A 365 -4.26 -15.04 -25.30
C THR A 365 -3.71 -15.25 -23.89
N ARG A 366 -3.46 -14.18 -23.14
CA ARG A 366 -2.96 -14.24 -21.74
C ARG A 366 -4.13 -14.28 -20.76
N LYS A 367 -3.99 -15.10 -19.74
CA LYS A 367 -4.96 -15.20 -18.65
C LYS A 367 -4.43 -14.44 -17.44
N VAL A 368 -5.30 -13.69 -16.80
CA VAL A 368 -4.98 -12.80 -15.69
C VAL A 368 -5.97 -13.06 -14.56
N ALA A 369 -5.51 -13.01 -13.30
CA ALA A 369 -6.37 -12.92 -12.13
C ALA A 369 -6.82 -11.46 -11.92
N PHE A 370 -7.96 -11.27 -11.25
CA PHE A 370 -8.54 -9.93 -11.06
C PHE A 370 -9.02 -9.73 -9.65
N ASP A 371 -8.69 -8.55 -9.08
CA ASP A 371 -9.32 -7.99 -7.90
C ASP A 371 -10.07 -6.71 -8.26
N PHE A 372 -11.39 -6.73 -8.08
CA PHE A 372 -12.24 -5.54 -8.18
C PHE A 372 -12.40 -4.96 -6.78
N VAL A 373 -11.83 -3.77 -6.55
CA VAL A 373 -11.92 -3.10 -5.25
C VAL A 373 -12.97 -2.00 -5.31
N LEU A 374 -14.05 -2.18 -4.55
CA LEU A 374 -15.20 -1.27 -4.55
C LEU A 374 -15.45 -0.70 -3.16
N PRO A 375 -15.29 0.61 -2.95
CA PRO A 375 -15.82 1.27 -1.78
C PRO A 375 -17.36 1.29 -1.84
N ILE A 376 -18.01 0.86 -0.74
CA ILE A 376 -19.47 0.86 -0.63
C ILE A 376 -19.87 1.98 0.34
N CYS A 377 -20.70 2.91 -0.13
CA CYS A 377 -21.23 3.99 0.68
C CYS A 377 -22.65 3.66 1.19
N ALA A 378 -22.95 3.99 2.44
CA ALA A 378 -24.29 3.82 2.99
C ALA A 378 -25.37 4.64 2.23
N THR A 379 -24.96 5.82 1.72
CA THR A 379 -25.82 6.72 0.92
C THR A 379 -25.12 7.02 -0.42
N PRO A 380 -25.21 6.09 -1.39
CA PRO A 380 -24.47 6.23 -2.65
C PRO A 380 -25.05 7.35 -3.53
N SER A 381 -24.17 8.19 -4.06
CA SER A 381 -24.50 9.17 -5.10
C SER A 381 -24.83 8.49 -6.46
N ALA A 382 -25.24 9.27 -7.44
CA ALA A 382 -25.40 8.76 -8.81
C ALA A 382 -24.07 8.26 -9.38
N THR A 383 -22.97 8.93 -9.07
CA THR A 383 -21.61 8.52 -9.48
C THR A 383 -21.21 7.19 -8.82
N ASP A 384 -21.45 7.00 -7.52
CA ASP A 384 -21.13 5.75 -6.83
C ASP A 384 -21.92 4.57 -7.43
N ARG A 385 -23.22 4.78 -7.71
CA ARG A 385 -24.05 3.76 -8.40
C ARG A 385 -23.51 3.42 -9.79
N SER A 386 -23.05 4.42 -10.54
CA SER A 386 -22.47 4.20 -11.86
C SER A 386 -21.16 3.42 -11.79
N LEU A 387 -20.25 3.79 -10.88
CA LEU A 387 -19.00 3.07 -10.65
C LEU A 387 -19.23 1.62 -10.22
N PHE A 388 -20.15 1.42 -9.29
CA PHE A 388 -20.54 0.08 -8.82
C PHE A 388 -21.15 -0.76 -9.93
N GLY A 389 -22.08 -0.18 -10.72
CA GLY A 389 -22.68 -0.84 -11.86
C GLY A 389 -21.64 -1.25 -12.92
N ASN A 390 -20.68 -0.38 -13.22
CA ASN A 390 -19.56 -0.69 -14.12
C ASN A 390 -18.72 -1.85 -13.60
N ALA A 391 -18.32 -1.84 -12.33
CA ALA A 391 -17.53 -2.92 -11.74
C ALA A 391 -18.25 -4.26 -11.80
N LEU A 392 -19.53 -4.30 -11.43
CA LEU A 392 -20.35 -5.51 -11.51
C LEU A 392 -20.52 -6.00 -12.93
N ALA A 393 -20.77 -5.10 -13.90
CA ALA A 393 -20.93 -5.45 -15.31
C ALA A 393 -19.64 -6.05 -15.89
N GLN A 394 -18.48 -5.45 -15.59
CA GLN A 394 -17.19 -5.98 -16.05
C GLN A 394 -16.87 -7.32 -15.41
N SER A 395 -17.07 -7.44 -14.10
CA SER A 395 -16.87 -8.69 -13.38
C SER A 395 -17.79 -9.81 -13.93
N ALA A 396 -19.07 -9.52 -14.18
CA ALA A 396 -20.01 -10.46 -14.76
C ALA A 396 -19.64 -10.84 -16.19
N ALA A 397 -19.22 -9.88 -17.02
CA ALA A 397 -18.83 -10.14 -18.40
C ALA A 397 -17.58 -11.04 -18.48
N LEU A 398 -16.56 -10.79 -17.63
CA LEU A 398 -15.38 -11.65 -17.54
C LEU A 398 -15.69 -13.04 -16.99
N MET A 399 -16.63 -13.16 -16.05
CA MET A 399 -17.08 -14.43 -15.50
C MET A 399 -17.84 -15.27 -16.52
N LEU A 400 -18.79 -14.65 -17.23
CA LEU A 400 -19.69 -15.35 -18.16
C LEU A 400 -19.00 -15.64 -19.51
N GLY A 401 -18.24 -14.69 -20.02
CA GLY A 401 -17.68 -14.75 -21.37
C GLY A 401 -18.76 -14.93 -22.43
N ARG A 402 -18.34 -15.33 -23.64
CA ARG A 402 -19.24 -15.75 -24.72
C ARG A 402 -18.70 -17.03 -25.39
N THR A 403 -19.57 -17.95 -25.73
CA THR A 403 -19.20 -19.07 -26.56
C THR A 403 -19.03 -18.61 -28.00
N LEU A 404 -18.37 -19.43 -28.82
CA LEU A 404 -18.19 -19.14 -30.24
C LEU A 404 -19.56 -19.02 -30.96
N ASP A 405 -20.52 -19.87 -30.59
CA ASP A 405 -21.86 -19.86 -31.21
C ASP A 405 -22.66 -18.63 -30.79
N GLU A 406 -22.59 -18.20 -29.54
CA GLU A 406 -23.18 -16.95 -29.08
C GLU A 406 -22.57 -15.74 -29.81
N ALA A 407 -21.23 -15.71 -29.96
CA ALA A 407 -20.56 -14.64 -30.69
C ALA A 407 -20.94 -14.60 -32.16
N ARG A 408 -21.00 -15.77 -32.83
CA ARG A 408 -21.46 -15.90 -34.23
C ARG A 408 -22.91 -15.43 -34.39
N ALA A 409 -23.81 -15.87 -33.51
CA ALA A 409 -25.21 -15.47 -33.55
C ALA A 409 -25.36 -13.93 -33.42
N GLU A 410 -24.58 -13.31 -32.53
CA GLU A 410 -24.60 -11.84 -32.37
C GLU A 410 -24.05 -11.13 -33.62
N LEU A 411 -22.93 -11.58 -34.20
CA LEU A 411 -22.39 -11.01 -35.42
C LEU A 411 -23.37 -11.08 -36.56
N ARG A 412 -24.01 -12.26 -36.78
CA ARG A 412 -25.05 -12.42 -37.80
C ARG A 412 -26.24 -11.48 -37.57
N ALA A 413 -26.68 -11.32 -36.32
CA ALA A 413 -27.76 -10.37 -36.00
C ALA A 413 -27.40 -8.90 -36.31
N ARG A 414 -26.10 -8.58 -36.39
CA ARG A 414 -25.56 -7.27 -36.81
C ARG A 414 -25.26 -7.20 -38.32
N GLY A 415 -25.55 -8.27 -39.10
CA GLY A 415 -25.23 -8.34 -40.52
C GLY A 415 -23.75 -8.49 -40.85
N ILE A 416 -22.97 -9.05 -39.92
CA ILE A 416 -21.54 -9.35 -40.07
C ILE A 416 -21.40 -10.86 -40.19
N ASP A 417 -20.87 -11.37 -41.31
CA ASP A 417 -20.61 -12.78 -41.55
C ASP A 417 -19.31 -13.30 -40.91
#